data_2eab0139bf93cf256be9f731cda67d27
#
_entry.id   2eab0139bf93cf256be9f731cda67d27
#
_cell.length_a   1.000
_cell.length_b   1.000
_cell.length_c   1.000
_cell.angle_alpha   90.00
_cell.angle_beta   90.00
_cell.angle_gamma   90.00
#
_symmetry.space_group_name_H-M   'P 1'
#
loop_
_entity.id
_entity.type
_entity.pdbx_description
1 polymer ?
#
loop_
_entity_poly.entity_id
_entity_poly.type
_entity_poly.pdbx_seq_one_letter_code
_entity_poly.pdbx_strand_id
1 'polypeptide(L)'
;MGAKGLKDKRGGCKVGEKRALLAEQDAQIRKLMCDGTPDQLKLPFALWSRQAVRQLILDRFGIELRPQGEGKYMARWGLTPQKPIRRAYEQSPPAGKTWLEETYPDIARRAKAEGAEIHWGDETGLRSDEVRGRSYAPAIKTSEIRVTHRREGLSVISTLTNRGKVRRKAFAGAMNADILIDFMKRLVKDARGKKIFLILDNLRVHHTKPVKAWLAACANQIEASSLPPYSPALNPNEMLKATITAQAPSRAKDDLKKATVSHLRRLLNSPQRIMRYFQHPKLHDAA
;
A
#
# COMPACT_ATOMS: atom_id res chain seq x y z
N MET A 1 21.56 45.32 -46.69
CA MET A 1 21.81 44.19 -45.77
C MET A 1 20.45 43.53 -45.47
N GLY A 2 20.20 42.35 -45.99
CA GLY A 2 18.90 41.71 -45.94
C GLY A 2 18.69 40.91 -44.65
N ALA A 3 17.54 40.25 -44.50
CA ALA A 3 17.02 39.50 -43.34
C ALA A 3 17.96 38.49 -42.62
N LYS A 4 19.16 38.24 -43.12
CA LYS A 4 20.20 37.45 -42.47
C LYS A 4 20.84 38.09 -41.23
N GLY A 5 20.65 39.42 -41.02
CA GLY A 5 21.18 40.14 -39.85
C GLY A 5 20.32 40.04 -38.57
N LEU A 6 19.11 39.56 -38.68
CA LEU A 6 18.11 39.46 -37.59
C LEU A 6 18.06 38.07 -36.93
N LYS A 7 19.01 37.18 -37.20
CA LYS A 7 19.12 35.94 -36.39
C LYS A 7 19.60 36.31 -34.99
N ASP A 8 18.67 36.22 -34.04
CA ASP A 8 18.91 36.36 -32.63
C ASP A 8 20.08 35.43 -32.20
N LYS A 9 21.25 36.01 -32.04
CA LYS A 9 22.40 35.32 -31.46
C LYS A 9 22.13 35.22 -29.99
N ARG A 10 21.34 34.23 -29.60
CA ARG A 10 21.17 33.91 -28.14
C ARG A 10 22.54 33.77 -27.53
N GLY A 11 23.00 34.85 -26.91
CA GLY A 11 24.16 34.82 -26.05
C GLY A 11 23.88 33.90 -24.88
N GLY A 12 24.77 32.98 -24.57
CA GLY A 12 24.67 32.07 -23.47
C GLY A 12 25.48 30.80 -23.69
N CYS A 13 25.83 30.09 -22.63
CA CYS A 13 26.53 28.81 -22.72
C CYS A 13 25.64 27.77 -23.42
N LYS A 14 26.21 26.97 -24.30
CA LYS A 14 25.51 25.82 -24.91
C LYS A 14 25.04 24.86 -23.81
N VAL A 15 23.94 24.15 -24.06
CA VAL A 15 23.42 23.17 -23.13
C VAL A 15 24.50 22.13 -22.82
N GLY A 16 24.96 22.11 -21.57
CA GLY A 16 26.02 21.20 -21.09
C GLY A 16 27.41 21.83 -20.95
N GLU A 17 27.67 23.03 -21.47
CA GLU A 17 28.84 23.81 -21.10
C GLU A 17 28.79 24.18 -19.60
N LYS A 18 29.93 24.16 -18.93
CA LYS A 18 30.08 24.47 -17.47
C LYS A 18 29.33 23.52 -16.55
N ARG A 19 29.25 22.21 -16.87
CA ARG A 19 28.81 21.21 -15.92
C ARG A 19 29.87 21.04 -14.82
N ALA A 20 29.43 20.97 -13.58
CA ALA A 20 30.34 20.68 -12.47
C ALA A 20 30.80 19.22 -12.45
N LEU A 21 29.96 18.29 -12.95
CA LEU A 21 30.28 16.88 -13.06
C LEU A 21 30.65 16.50 -14.51
N LEU A 22 31.67 15.69 -14.67
CA LEU A 22 32.01 15.00 -15.92
C LEU A 22 30.92 13.95 -16.24
N ALA A 23 30.83 13.54 -17.50
CA ALA A 23 29.81 12.57 -17.92
C ALA A 23 29.90 11.24 -17.17
N GLU A 24 31.11 10.75 -16.89
CA GLU A 24 31.36 9.55 -16.12
C GLU A 24 30.96 9.67 -14.65
N GLN A 25 31.28 10.80 -14.03
CA GLN A 25 30.87 11.11 -12.65
C GLN A 25 29.33 11.20 -12.54
N ASP A 26 28.69 11.83 -13.52
CA ASP A 26 27.24 11.94 -13.66
C ASP A 26 26.57 10.55 -13.69
N ALA A 27 27.10 9.66 -14.53
CA ALA A 27 26.61 8.29 -14.66
C ALA A 27 26.81 7.48 -13.35
N GLN A 28 27.97 7.66 -12.70
CA GLN A 28 28.30 6.96 -11.47
C GLN A 28 27.37 7.36 -10.31
N ILE A 29 27.11 8.67 -10.10
CA ILE A 29 26.18 9.14 -9.06
C ILE A 29 24.78 8.62 -9.33
N ARG A 30 24.32 8.73 -10.57
CA ARG A 30 22.99 8.22 -10.95
C ARG A 30 22.85 6.73 -10.65
N LYS A 31 23.86 5.93 -11.00
CA LYS A 31 23.88 4.50 -10.69
C LYS A 31 23.79 4.24 -9.20
N LEU A 32 24.62 4.88 -8.38
CA LEU A 32 24.61 4.74 -6.93
C LEU A 32 23.27 5.07 -6.30
N MET A 33 22.59 6.11 -6.82
CA MET A 33 21.25 6.49 -6.35
C MET A 33 20.16 5.48 -6.73
N CYS A 34 20.29 4.83 -7.88
CA CYS A 34 19.30 3.83 -8.34
C CYS A 34 19.51 2.48 -7.68
N ASP A 35 20.76 2.10 -7.40
CA ASP A 35 21.12 0.77 -6.92
C ASP A 35 21.10 0.64 -5.38
N GLY A 36 21.10 1.77 -4.65
CA GLY A 36 21.17 1.75 -3.19
C GLY A 36 20.53 2.92 -2.48
N THR A 37 20.53 2.84 -1.16
CA THR A 37 20.04 3.88 -0.26
C THR A 37 21.20 4.68 0.34
N PRO A 38 21.01 5.94 0.82
CA PRO A 38 22.10 6.73 1.38
C PRO A 38 22.83 6.06 2.54
N ASP A 39 22.11 5.38 3.43
CA ASP A 39 22.67 4.66 4.57
C ASP A 39 23.59 3.50 4.17
N GLN A 40 23.28 2.79 3.10
CA GLN A 40 24.16 1.76 2.52
C GLN A 40 25.48 2.34 2.02
N LEU A 41 25.48 3.62 1.65
CA LEU A 41 26.68 4.37 1.27
C LEU A 41 27.32 5.12 2.46
N LYS A 42 26.91 4.81 3.69
CA LYS A 42 27.40 5.43 4.94
C LYS A 42 27.13 6.94 5.04
N LEU A 43 26.13 7.44 4.33
CA LEU A 43 25.67 8.81 4.45
C LEU A 43 24.66 8.94 5.61
N PRO A 44 24.63 10.04 6.36
CA PRO A 44 23.73 10.23 7.51
C PRO A 44 22.32 10.65 7.08
N PHE A 45 21.77 10.01 6.04
CA PHE A 45 20.45 10.31 5.48
C PHE A 45 19.67 9.03 5.27
N ALA A 46 18.38 9.01 5.66
CA ALA A 46 17.50 7.88 5.44
C ALA A 46 16.95 7.81 3.99
N LEU A 47 16.94 8.93 3.28
CA LEU A 47 16.35 9.05 1.95
C LEU A 47 17.22 9.92 1.04
N TRP A 48 17.15 9.67 -0.26
CA TRP A 48 17.74 10.53 -1.27
C TRP A 48 17.06 11.89 -1.30
N SER A 49 17.56 12.83 -0.52
CA SER A 49 17.22 14.23 -0.59
C SER A 49 18.27 14.98 -1.45
N ARG A 50 17.97 16.21 -1.85
CA ARG A 50 18.96 17.05 -2.54
C ARG A 50 20.25 17.17 -1.73
N GLN A 51 20.12 17.34 -0.40
CA GLN A 51 21.26 17.42 0.50
C GLN A 51 22.08 16.12 0.51
N ALA A 52 21.42 14.95 0.55
CA ALA A 52 22.11 13.65 0.50
C ALA A 52 22.92 13.48 -0.78
N VAL A 53 22.35 13.89 -1.92
CA VAL A 53 23.06 13.84 -3.23
C VAL A 53 24.23 14.79 -3.28
N ARG A 54 24.09 16.01 -2.73
CA ARG A 54 25.19 16.96 -2.65
C ARG A 54 26.33 16.38 -1.82
N GLN A 55 26.02 15.79 -0.66
CA GLN A 55 27.02 15.16 0.19
C GLN A 55 27.72 14.00 -0.53
N LEU A 56 26.98 13.16 -1.22
CA LEU A 56 27.55 12.07 -2.03
C LEU A 56 28.55 12.58 -3.08
N ILE A 57 28.20 13.65 -3.78
CA ILE A 57 29.07 14.25 -4.81
C ILE A 57 30.32 14.84 -4.19
N LEU A 58 30.17 15.53 -3.05
CA LEU A 58 31.29 16.09 -2.31
C LEU A 58 32.24 14.99 -1.82
N ASP A 59 31.72 13.94 -1.19
CA ASP A 59 32.50 12.83 -0.63
C ASP A 59 33.23 12.02 -1.73
N ARG A 60 32.61 11.89 -2.89
CA ARG A 60 33.18 11.07 -3.98
C ARG A 60 34.17 11.82 -4.88
N PHE A 61 33.92 13.10 -5.11
CA PHE A 61 34.65 13.85 -6.13
C PHE A 61 35.23 15.18 -5.61
N GLY A 62 34.96 15.56 -4.34
CA GLY A 62 35.37 16.84 -3.81
C GLY A 62 34.69 18.05 -4.47
N ILE A 63 33.57 17.82 -5.17
CA ILE A 63 32.86 18.87 -5.91
C ILE A 63 31.71 19.38 -5.06
N GLU A 64 31.77 20.66 -4.72
CA GLU A 64 30.72 21.35 -3.99
C GLU A 64 29.68 21.92 -4.97
N LEU A 65 28.45 21.41 -4.94
CA LEU A 65 27.35 21.91 -5.74
C LEU A 65 26.57 23.00 -4.97
N ARG A 66 26.17 24.04 -5.69
CA ARG A 66 25.21 25.02 -5.16
C ARG A 66 23.80 24.41 -5.11
N PRO A 67 22.92 24.82 -4.16
CA PRO A 67 21.59 24.26 -3.99
C PRO A 67 20.71 24.25 -5.26
N GLN A 68 20.85 25.24 -6.13
CA GLN A 68 20.12 25.27 -7.40
C GLN A 68 20.68 24.28 -8.44
N GLY A 69 21.98 23.96 -8.36
CA GLY A 69 22.66 23.01 -9.24
C GLY A 69 22.12 21.59 -9.10
N GLU A 70 21.85 21.14 -7.86
CA GLU A 70 21.32 19.82 -7.56
C GLU A 70 19.98 19.55 -8.26
N GLY A 71 19.05 20.52 -8.19
CA GLY A 71 17.74 20.40 -8.83
C GLY A 71 17.84 20.22 -10.36
N LYS A 72 18.84 20.88 -10.99
CA LYS A 72 19.12 20.74 -12.42
C LYS A 72 19.66 19.35 -12.76
N TYR A 73 20.51 18.77 -11.91
CA TYR A 73 21.00 17.40 -12.07
C TYR A 73 19.87 16.39 -11.89
N MET A 74 19.03 16.49 -10.84
CA MET A 74 17.87 15.62 -10.63
C MET A 74 16.94 15.62 -11.84
N ALA A 75 16.55 16.81 -12.35
CA ALA A 75 15.69 16.93 -13.51
C ALA A 75 16.31 16.30 -14.75
N ARG A 76 17.62 16.49 -14.97
CA ARG A 76 18.35 15.91 -16.10
C ARG A 76 18.41 14.38 -16.02
N TRP A 77 18.54 13.84 -14.82
CA TRP A 77 18.54 12.38 -14.57
C TRP A 77 17.14 11.77 -14.64
N GLY A 78 16.09 12.57 -14.81
CA GLY A 78 14.70 12.12 -14.81
C GLY A 78 14.20 11.73 -13.42
N LEU A 79 14.88 12.20 -12.36
CA LEU A 79 14.52 11.91 -11.00
C LEU A 79 13.55 12.97 -10.45
N THR A 80 12.42 12.52 -9.94
CA THR A 80 11.38 13.37 -9.34
C THR A 80 11.15 12.98 -7.87
N PRO A 81 10.72 13.93 -7.03
CA PRO A 81 10.37 13.62 -5.65
C PRO A 81 9.24 12.58 -5.61
N GLN A 82 9.50 11.44 -4.97
CA GLN A 82 8.54 10.34 -4.80
C GLN A 82 8.27 10.11 -3.32
N LYS A 83 7.05 9.67 -3.00
CA LYS A 83 6.76 9.16 -1.67
C LYS A 83 7.30 7.73 -1.58
N PRO A 84 8.24 7.43 -0.68
CA PRO A 84 8.83 6.10 -0.60
C PRO A 84 7.78 5.07 -0.17
N ILE A 85 7.84 3.90 -0.80
CA ILE A 85 7.07 2.73 -0.40
C ILE A 85 7.78 2.11 0.80
N ARG A 86 7.07 1.96 1.91
CA ARG A 86 7.60 1.25 3.08
C ARG A 86 7.48 -0.26 2.83
N ARG A 87 8.62 -0.95 2.91
CA ARG A 87 8.67 -2.42 2.90
C ARG A 87 9.24 -2.89 4.22
N ALA A 88 8.65 -3.93 4.80
CA ALA A 88 9.20 -4.56 5.98
C ALA A 88 10.51 -5.30 5.62
N TYR A 89 11.49 -5.27 6.51
CA TYR A 89 12.72 -6.04 6.32
C TYR A 89 12.45 -7.55 6.32
N GLU A 90 11.41 -7.96 7.01
CA GLU A 90 10.96 -9.34 7.14
C GLU A 90 10.16 -9.84 5.92
N GLN A 91 9.88 -8.97 4.96
CA GLN A 91 9.22 -9.38 3.72
C GLN A 91 10.14 -10.27 2.89
N SER A 92 9.66 -11.46 2.58
CA SER A 92 10.37 -12.43 1.74
C SER A 92 9.81 -12.41 0.30
N PRO A 93 10.48 -11.77 -0.66
CA PRO A 93 10.06 -11.81 -2.06
C PRO A 93 9.94 -13.24 -2.63
N PRO A 94 10.86 -14.19 -2.30
CA PRO A 94 10.69 -15.57 -2.74
C PRO A 94 9.39 -16.21 -2.23
N ALA A 95 9.06 -16.02 -0.93
CA ALA A 95 7.83 -16.57 -0.37
C ALA A 95 6.58 -15.99 -1.06
N GLY A 96 6.60 -14.71 -1.41
CA GLY A 96 5.52 -14.08 -2.20
C GLY A 96 5.39 -14.70 -3.59
N LYS A 97 6.50 -14.96 -4.26
CA LYS A 97 6.54 -15.60 -5.57
C LYS A 97 6.01 -17.05 -5.51
N THR A 98 6.52 -17.87 -4.60
CA THR A 98 6.05 -19.25 -4.39
C THR A 98 4.54 -19.27 -4.09
N TRP A 99 4.07 -18.34 -3.29
CA TRP A 99 2.65 -18.25 -2.97
C TRP A 99 1.79 -17.97 -4.22
N LEU A 100 2.22 -17.06 -5.10
CA LEU A 100 1.53 -16.73 -6.35
C LEU A 100 1.60 -17.86 -7.39
N GLU A 101 2.75 -18.53 -7.49
CA GLU A 101 3.00 -19.55 -8.53
C GLU A 101 2.50 -20.94 -8.13
N GLU A 102 2.40 -21.25 -6.84
CA GLU A 102 2.07 -22.60 -6.34
C GLU A 102 0.83 -22.60 -5.42
N THR A 103 0.88 -21.84 -4.31
CA THR A 103 -0.14 -21.95 -3.25
C THR A 103 -1.50 -21.43 -3.72
N TYR A 104 -1.54 -20.24 -4.29
CA TYR A 104 -2.81 -19.66 -4.75
C TYR A 104 -3.43 -20.40 -5.93
N PRO A 105 -2.66 -20.82 -6.96
CA PRO A 105 -3.21 -21.66 -8.05
C PRO A 105 -3.79 -22.98 -7.55
N ASP A 106 -3.19 -23.61 -6.53
CA ASP A 106 -3.75 -24.82 -5.92
C ASP A 106 -5.09 -24.53 -5.22
N ILE A 107 -5.14 -23.47 -4.41
CA ILE A 107 -6.39 -23.02 -3.78
C ILE A 107 -7.47 -22.75 -4.84
N ALA A 108 -7.14 -22.04 -5.91
CA ALA A 108 -8.07 -21.69 -6.99
C ALA A 108 -8.56 -22.96 -7.73
N ARG A 109 -7.67 -23.89 -8.02
CA ARG A 109 -7.99 -25.18 -8.65
C ARG A 109 -8.95 -26.00 -7.77
N ARG A 110 -8.65 -26.13 -6.48
CA ARG A 110 -9.49 -26.86 -5.51
C ARG A 110 -10.84 -26.16 -5.33
N ALA A 111 -10.87 -24.86 -5.19
CA ALA A 111 -12.10 -24.09 -5.07
C ALA A 111 -13.00 -24.27 -6.29
N LYS A 112 -12.43 -24.28 -7.50
CA LYS A 112 -13.16 -24.55 -8.74
C LYS A 112 -13.73 -25.98 -8.76
N ALA A 113 -12.94 -26.98 -8.39
CA ALA A 113 -13.36 -28.39 -8.36
C ALA A 113 -14.48 -28.64 -7.34
N GLU A 114 -14.43 -28.00 -6.18
CA GLU A 114 -15.40 -28.13 -5.08
C GLU A 114 -16.60 -27.17 -5.22
N GLY A 115 -16.64 -26.30 -6.23
CA GLY A 115 -17.66 -25.25 -6.36
C GLY A 115 -17.66 -24.24 -5.21
N ALA A 116 -16.53 -24.09 -4.55
CA ALA A 116 -16.33 -23.29 -3.35
C ALA A 116 -16.14 -21.79 -3.67
N GLU A 117 -16.21 -20.96 -2.63
CA GLU A 117 -15.95 -19.52 -2.72
C GLU A 117 -14.60 -19.19 -2.10
N ILE A 118 -13.79 -18.37 -2.80
CA ILE A 118 -12.53 -17.82 -2.24
C ILE A 118 -12.82 -16.46 -1.64
N HIS A 119 -12.56 -16.32 -0.35
CA HIS A 119 -12.69 -15.09 0.42
C HIS A 119 -11.32 -14.58 0.85
N TRP A 120 -11.05 -13.32 0.58
CA TRP A 120 -9.85 -12.63 1.03
C TRP A 120 -10.22 -11.78 2.24
N GLY A 121 -9.68 -12.12 3.39
CA GLY A 121 -10.00 -11.49 4.66
C GLY A 121 -8.89 -10.57 5.14
N ASP A 122 -9.32 -9.56 5.91
CA ASP A 122 -8.41 -8.60 6.53
C ASP A 122 -9.05 -7.86 7.70
N GLU A 123 -8.23 -7.45 8.65
CA GLU A 123 -8.62 -6.58 9.73
C GLU A 123 -8.22 -5.12 9.46
N THR A 124 -9.14 -4.21 9.71
CA THR A 124 -8.89 -2.78 9.58
C THR A 124 -9.22 -2.09 10.89
N GLY A 125 -8.20 -1.53 11.55
CA GLY A 125 -8.38 -0.58 12.64
C GLY A 125 -8.66 0.80 12.06
N LEU A 126 -9.75 1.41 12.45
CA LEU A 126 -10.15 2.77 12.06
C LEU A 126 -10.07 3.68 13.28
N ARG A 127 -9.62 4.90 13.09
CA ARG A 127 -9.53 5.92 14.13
C ARG A 127 -10.30 7.16 13.72
N SER A 128 -10.93 7.81 14.71
CA SER A 128 -11.72 9.03 14.49
C SER A 128 -10.88 10.22 14.01
N ASP A 129 -9.59 10.22 14.33
CA ASP A 129 -8.62 11.27 13.98
C ASP A 129 -7.78 10.94 12.73
N GLU A 130 -8.00 9.79 12.12
CA GLU A 130 -7.21 9.36 10.95
C GLU A 130 -7.78 9.96 9.67
N VAL A 131 -7.03 10.89 9.09
CA VAL A 131 -7.32 11.45 7.77
C VAL A 131 -6.11 11.24 6.88
N ARG A 132 -6.32 10.60 5.74
CA ARG A 132 -5.28 10.37 4.74
C ARG A 132 -5.60 11.15 3.48
N GLY A 133 -4.64 11.90 2.99
CA GLY A 133 -4.79 12.65 1.75
C GLY A 133 -3.92 13.90 1.72
N ARG A 134 -4.10 14.67 0.65
CA ARG A 134 -3.54 16.00 0.49
C ARG A 134 -4.69 16.99 0.36
N SER A 135 -4.54 18.18 0.92
CA SER A 135 -5.50 19.27 0.80
C SER A 135 -4.88 20.43 0.05
N TYR A 136 -5.68 21.15 -0.70
CA TYR A 136 -5.28 22.43 -1.30
C TYR A 136 -5.49 23.55 -0.30
N ALA A 137 -4.54 24.47 -0.26
CA ALA A 137 -4.62 25.73 0.48
C ALA A 137 -3.95 26.84 -0.35
N PRO A 138 -4.21 28.13 -0.07
CA PRO A 138 -3.48 29.21 -0.68
C PRO A 138 -1.96 29.02 -0.50
N ALA A 139 -1.17 29.50 -1.46
CA ALA A 139 0.29 29.47 -1.33
C ALA A 139 0.70 30.12 -0.01
N ILE A 140 1.71 29.53 0.67
CA ILE A 140 2.24 30.00 1.95
C ILE A 140 1.32 29.70 3.16
N LYS A 141 0.10 29.19 2.96
CA LYS A 141 -0.80 28.83 4.06
C LYS A 141 -0.97 27.32 4.14
N THR A 142 -0.61 26.71 5.27
CA THR A 142 -0.84 25.30 5.51
C THR A 142 -2.33 25.02 5.70
N SER A 143 -2.85 23.98 5.07
CA SER A 143 -4.22 23.54 5.30
C SER A 143 -4.36 22.95 6.71
N GLU A 144 -5.45 23.29 7.38
CA GLU A 144 -5.79 22.80 8.70
C GLU A 144 -6.98 21.85 8.62
N ILE A 145 -6.96 20.83 9.47
CA ILE A 145 -8.09 19.94 9.69
C ILE A 145 -8.38 19.86 11.19
N ARG A 146 -9.65 19.97 11.54
CA ARG A 146 -10.09 19.86 12.93
C ARG A 146 -10.41 18.40 13.23
N VAL A 147 -9.74 17.82 14.21
CA VAL A 147 -9.95 16.46 14.71
C VAL A 147 -10.32 16.49 16.18
N THR A 148 -11.02 15.46 16.66
CA THR A 148 -11.32 15.33 18.08
C THR A 148 -10.07 14.94 18.85
N HIS A 149 -9.95 15.44 20.08
CA HIS A 149 -8.89 15.06 21.00
C HIS A 149 -9.03 13.60 21.49
N ARG A 150 -10.27 13.08 21.55
CA ARG A 150 -10.53 11.69 21.89
C ARG A 150 -10.29 10.81 20.68
N ARG A 151 -9.31 9.91 20.80
CA ARG A 151 -8.93 8.94 19.77
C ARG A 151 -9.82 7.71 19.87
N GLU A 152 -11.03 7.82 19.35
CA GLU A 152 -11.95 6.67 19.29
C GLU A 152 -11.52 5.70 18.21
N GLY A 153 -11.53 4.41 18.54
CA GLY A 153 -11.17 3.32 17.64
C GLY A 153 -12.34 2.40 17.33
N LEU A 154 -12.38 1.91 16.09
CA LEU A 154 -13.31 0.89 15.64
C LEU A 154 -12.53 -0.13 14.81
N SER A 155 -12.64 -1.41 15.16
CA SER A 155 -12.07 -2.49 14.36
C SER A 155 -13.14 -3.10 13.46
N VAL A 156 -12.73 -3.46 12.24
CA VAL A 156 -13.59 -4.12 11.26
C VAL A 156 -12.83 -5.29 10.66
N ILE A 157 -13.37 -6.48 10.76
CA ILE A 157 -12.96 -7.59 9.90
C ILE A 157 -13.84 -7.61 8.67
N SER A 158 -13.25 -7.77 7.51
CA SER A 158 -13.96 -7.88 6.24
C SER A 158 -13.38 -8.95 5.34
N THR A 159 -14.21 -9.52 4.49
CA THR A 159 -13.76 -10.39 3.40
C THR A 159 -14.34 -9.90 2.08
N LEU A 160 -13.54 -10.07 1.03
CA LEU A 160 -13.87 -9.77 -0.35
C LEU A 160 -13.76 -11.04 -1.19
N THR A 161 -14.60 -11.16 -2.23
CA THR A 161 -14.44 -12.18 -3.26
C THR A 161 -14.23 -11.54 -4.62
N ASN A 162 -13.57 -12.23 -5.54
CA ASN A 162 -13.40 -11.77 -6.93
C ASN A 162 -14.73 -11.60 -7.69
N ARG A 163 -15.82 -12.14 -7.16
CA ARG A 163 -17.21 -11.95 -7.65
C ARG A 163 -17.91 -10.73 -7.04
N GLY A 164 -17.18 -9.89 -6.32
CA GLY A 164 -17.70 -8.64 -5.75
C GLY A 164 -18.52 -8.80 -4.47
N LYS A 165 -18.52 -9.98 -3.83
CA LYS A 165 -19.17 -10.15 -2.52
C LYS A 165 -18.30 -9.56 -1.42
N VAL A 166 -18.94 -8.90 -0.45
CA VAL A 166 -18.29 -8.38 0.76
C VAL A 166 -19.00 -8.95 1.98
N ARG A 167 -18.24 -9.40 2.97
CA ARG A 167 -18.75 -9.73 4.29
C ARG A 167 -17.94 -8.95 5.32
N ARG A 168 -18.58 -8.55 6.42
CA ARG A 168 -17.95 -7.68 7.40
C ARG A 168 -18.57 -7.83 8.79
N LYS A 169 -17.74 -7.56 9.80
CA LYS A 169 -18.16 -7.40 11.19
C LYS A 169 -17.37 -6.25 11.81
N ALA A 170 -18.06 -5.27 12.38
CA ALA A 170 -17.44 -4.23 13.19
C ALA A 170 -17.46 -4.66 14.66
N PHE A 171 -16.40 -4.38 15.39
CA PHE A 171 -16.26 -4.72 16.80
C PHE A 171 -15.40 -3.67 17.52
N ALA A 172 -15.49 -3.64 18.83
CA ALA A 172 -14.66 -2.78 19.67
C ALA A 172 -13.42 -3.53 20.17
N GLY A 173 -12.32 -2.82 20.30
CA GLY A 173 -11.05 -3.39 20.79
C GLY A 173 -10.27 -4.15 19.73
N ALA A 174 -9.34 -4.98 20.18
CA ALA A 174 -8.49 -5.79 19.33
C ALA A 174 -9.16 -7.11 18.92
N MET A 175 -8.73 -7.65 17.78
CA MET A 175 -9.15 -8.99 17.31
C MET A 175 -8.72 -10.05 18.30
N ASN A 176 -9.64 -10.99 18.58
CA ASN A 176 -9.38 -12.19 19.36
C ASN A 176 -10.00 -13.44 18.69
N ALA A 177 -9.71 -14.60 19.24
CA ALA A 177 -10.18 -15.87 18.68
C ALA A 177 -11.70 -15.97 18.60
N ASP A 178 -12.43 -15.50 19.60
CA ASP A 178 -13.89 -15.58 19.66
C ASP A 178 -14.55 -14.70 18.59
N ILE A 179 -14.03 -13.49 18.40
CA ILE A 179 -14.49 -12.57 17.35
C ILE A 179 -14.28 -13.16 15.96
N LEU A 180 -13.10 -13.78 15.75
CA LEU A 180 -12.76 -14.41 14.47
C LEU A 180 -13.63 -15.64 14.21
N ILE A 181 -13.79 -16.51 15.20
CA ILE A 181 -14.63 -17.71 15.08
C ILE A 181 -16.10 -17.32 14.82
N ASP A 182 -16.64 -16.34 15.54
CA ASP A 182 -18.00 -15.84 15.26
C ASP A 182 -18.13 -15.28 13.88
N PHE A 183 -17.12 -14.57 13.39
CA PHE A 183 -17.12 -14.07 12.00
C PHE A 183 -17.09 -15.23 10.97
N MET A 184 -16.24 -16.23 11.18
CA MET A 184 -16.18 -17.42 10.31
C MET A 184 -17.48 -18.23 10.32
N LYS A 185 -18.13 -18.38 11.49
CA LYS A 185 -19.47 -19.01 11.59
C LYS A 185 -20.49 -18.28 10.71
N ARG A 186 -20.47 -16.95 10.70
CA ARG A 186 -21.35 -16.15 9.83
C ARG A 186 -21.02 -16.33 8.35
N LEU A 187 -19.72 -16.39 7.99
CA LEU A 187 -19.33 -16.67 6.61
C LEU A 187 -19.88 -18.00 6.13
N VAL A 188 -19.70 -19.07 6.92
CA VAL A 188 -20.21 -20.42 6.61
C VAL A 188 -21.72 -20.41 6.44
N LYS A 189 -22.46 -19.77 7.35
CA LYS A 189 -23.91 -19.62 7.23
C LYS A 189 -24.33 -18.90 5.94
N ASP A 190 -23.62 -17.81 5.60
CA ASP A 190 -23.90 -16.98 4.43
C ASP A 190 -23.53 -17.66 3.10
N ALA A 191 -22.64 -18.65 3.12
CA ALA A 191 -22.22 -19.42 1.96
C ALA A 191 -23.28 -20.43 1.46
N ARG A 192 -24.32 -20.67 2.26
CA ARG A 192 -25.46 -21.53 1.89
C ARG A 192 -25.05 -22.92 1.38
N GLY A 193 -24.18 -23.59 2.14
CA GLY A 193 -23.68 -24.93 1.83
C GLY A 193 -22.47 -25.00 0.91
N LYS A 194 -22.00 -23.88 0.34
CA LYS A 194 -20.74 -23.84 -0.38
C LYS A 194 -19.57 -23.81 0.59
N LYS A 195 -18.52 -24.55 0.30
CA LYS A 195 -17.27 -24.48 1.05
C LYS A 195 -16.59 -23.13 0.81
N ILE A 196 -15.87 -22.66 1.80
CA ILE A 196 -15.11 -21.40 1.76
C ILE A 196 -13.62 -21.69 1.87
N PHE A 197 -12.84 -21.17 0.94
CA PHE A 197 -11.40 -21.00 1.09
C PHE A 197 -11.15 -19.56 1.57
N LEU A 198 -10.72 -19.41 2.83
CA LEU A 198 -10.51 -18.12 3.47
C LEU A 198 -9.02 -17.80 3.50
N ILE A 199 -8.59 -16.80 2.74
CA ILE A 199 -7.22 -16.30 2.70
C ILE A 199 -7.13 -15.13 3.66
N LEU A 200 -6.25 -15.21 4.66
CA LEU A 200 -6.04 -14.20 5.70
C LEU A 200 -4.58 -13.74 5.71
N ASP A 201 -4.33 -12.60 6.32
CA ASP A 201 -2.97 -12.23 6.67
C ASP A 201 -2.41 -13.14 7.79
N ASN A 202 -1.14 -12.97 8.11
CA ASN A 202 -0.45 -13.84 9.08
C ASN A 202 -0.50 -13.29 10.52
N LEU A 203 -1.68 -12.84 10.99
CA LEU A 203 -1.86 -12.40 12.37
C LEU A 203 -1.78 -13.58 13.35
N ARG A 204 -1.20 -13.34 14.52
CA ARG A 204 -1.05 -14.36 15.57
C ARG A 204 -2.37 -14.99 15.99
N VAL A 205 -3.46 -14.23 16.00
CA VAL A 205 -4.79 -14.72 16.38
C VAL A 205 -5.27 -15.87 15.47
N HIS A 206 -4.91 -15.85 14.19
CA HIS A 206 -5.29 -16.87 13.21
C HIS A 206 -4.68 -18.25 13.53
N HIS A 207 -3.57 -18.26 14.27
CA HIS A 207 -2.82 -19.47 14.61
C HIS A 207 -3.07 -19.97 16.03
N THR A 208 -4.01 -19.37 16.76
CA THR A 208 -4.35 -19.78 18.13
C THR A 208 -5.01 -21.14 18.19
N LYS A 209 -4.81 -21.86 19.30
CA LYS A 209 -5.38 -23.21 19.51
C LYS A 209 -6.90 -23.26 19.27
N PRO A 210 -7.72 -22.33 19.82
CA PRO A 210 -9.16 -22.34 19.60
C PRO A 210 -9.56 -22.20 18.12
N VAL A 211 -8.87 -21.31 17.37
CA VAL A 211 -9.15 -21.10 15.94
C VAL A 211 -8.80 -22.35 15.14
N LYS A 212 -7.62 -22.94 15.38
CA LYS A 212 -7.21 -24.20 14.72
C LYS A 212 -8.17 -25.36 15.00
N ALA A 213 -8.58 -25.52 16.26
CA ALA A 213 -9.52 -26.56 16.64
C ALA A 213 -10.88 -26.38 15.96
N TRP A 214 -11.39 -25.14 15.90
CA TRP A 214 -12.64 -24.85 15.23
C TRP A 214 -12.55 -25.09 13.72
N LEU A 215 -11.48 -24.67 13.06
CA LEU A 215 -11.23 -24.92 11.62
C LEU A 215 -11.16 -26.42 11.32
N ALA A 216 -10.48 -27.19 12.16
CA ALA A 216 -10.42 -28.65 12.01
C ALA A 216 -11.81 -29.31 12.13
N ALA A 217 -12.64 -28.85 13.06
CA ALA A 217 -14.02 -29.33 13.22
C ALA A 217 -14.95 -28.95 12.05
N CYS A 218 -14.64 -27.92 11.31
CA CYS A 218 -15.44 -27.39 10.20
C CYS A 218 -14.75 -27.53 8.83
N ALA A 219 -13.75 -28.42 8.68
CA ALA A 219 -12.90 -28.52 7.49
C ALA A 219 -13.67 -28.78 6.18
N ASN A 220 -14.83 -29.39 6.26
CA ASN A 220 -15.75 -29.60 5.12
C ASN A 220 -16.49 -28.32 4.69
N GLN A 221 -16.53 -27.28 5.53
CA GLN A 221 -17.27 -26.03 5.27
C GLN A 221 -16.34 -24.83 5.03
N ILE A 222 -15.19 -24.80 5.71
CA ILE A 222 -14.23 -23.71 5.61
C ILE A 222 -12.80 -24.21 5.80
N GLU A 223 -11.92 -23.71 4.96
CA GLU A 223 -10.48 -23.92 5.03
C GLU A 223 -9.77 -22.57 5.02
N ALA A 224 -8.84 -22.35 5.96
CA ALA A 224 -8.09 -21.11 6.05
C ALA A 224 -6.66 -21.29 5.53
N SER A 225 -6.19 -20.33 4.75
CA SER A 225 -4.83 -20.21 4.24
C SER A 225 -4.26 -18.85 4.60
N SER A 226 -2.96 -18.78 4.85
CA SER A 226 -2.29 -17.52 5.19
C SER A 226 -1.57 -16.94 3.97
N LEU A 227 -1.60 -15.61 3.86
CA LEU A 227 -0.70 -14.87 2.99
C LEU A 227 0.74 -14.98 3.50
N PRO A 228 1.74 -14.82 2.62
CA PRO A 228 3.13 -14.70 3.06
C PRO A 228 3.27 -13.53 4.05
N PRO A 229 4.18 -13.65 5.03
CA PRO A 229 4.42 -12.60 6.00
C PRO A 229 4.73 -11.26 5.32
N TYR A 230 4.21 -10.17 5.87
CA TYR A 230 4.46 -8.81 5.41
C TYR A 230 4.17 -8.55 3.92
N SER A 231 3.16 -9.21 3.37
CA SER A 231 2.78 -9.10 1.94
C SER A 231 1.42 -8.41 1.73
N PRO A 232 1.20 -7.18 2.25
CA PRO A 232 -0.08 -6.49 2.11
C PRO A 232 -0.43 -6.18 0.64
N ALA A 233 0.59 -6.10 -0.23
CA ALA A 233 0.38 -5.89 -1.65
C ALA A 233 -0.38 -7.04 -2.35
N LEU A 234 -0.45 -8.21 -1.73
CA LEU A 234 -1.21 -9.37 -2.21
C LEU A 234 -2.63 -9.41 -1.66
N ASN A 235 -3.03 -8.47 -0.78
CA ASN A 235 -4.37 -8.46 -0.20
C ASN A 235 -5.25 -7.37 -0.83
N PRO A 236 -6.33 -7.73 -1.56
CA PRO A 236 -7.24 -6.76 -2.16
C PRO A 236 -7.95 -5.87 -1.12
N ASN A 237 -8.01 -6.27 0.14
CA ASN A 237 -8.59 -5.46 1.22
C ASN A 237 -7.79 -4.18 1.51
N GLU A 238 -6.53 -4.07 1.14
CA GLU A 238 -5.77 -2.82 1.26
C GLU A 238 -6.41 -1.67 0.47
N MET A 239 -7.01 -1.96 -0.68
CA MET A 239 -7.77 -0.99 -1.47
C MET A 239 -9.06 -0.55 -0.75
N LEU A 240 -9.69 -1.46 0.00
CA LEU A 240 -10.85 -1.16 0.83
C LEU A 240 -10.46 -0.22 1.98
N LYS A 241 -9.37 -0.50 2.69
CA LYS A 241 -8.84 0.36 3.77
C LYS A 241 -8.60 1.78 3.28
N ALA A 242 -7.93 1.93 2.15
CA ALA A 242 -7.61 3.24 1.57
C ALA A 242 -8.87 4.08 1.31
N THR A 243 -9.97 3.45 0.89
CA THR A 243 -11.22 4.16 0.61
C THR A 243 -11.98 4.54 1.88
N ILE A 244 -11.88 3.79 2.96
CA ILE A 244 -12.52 4.11 4.25
C ILE A 244 -11.80 5.29 4.92
N THR A 245 -10.47 5.28 4.95
CA THR A 245 -9.66 6.30 5.63
C THR A 245 -9.60 7.64 4.88
N ALA A 246 -10.12 7.71 3.64
CA ALA A 246 -10.24 8.94 2.88
C ALA A 246 -11.47 9.80 3.27
N GLN A 247 -12.29 9.36 4.25
CA GLN A 247 -13.48 10.09 4.66
C GLN A 247 -13.18 11.18 5.69
N ALA A 248 -14.17 12.06 5.92
CA ALA A 248 -14.07 13.10 6.93
C ALA A 248 -13.88 12.51 8.34
N PRO A 249 -13.08 13.17 9.21
CA PRO A 249 -12.88 12.73 10.57
C PRO A 249 -14.20 12.72 11.35
N SER A 250 -14.38 11.70 12.16
CA SER A 250 -15.58 11.57 12.99
C SER A 250 -15.37 12.23 14.35
N ARG A 251 -16.42 12.87 14.89
CA ARG A 251 -16.34 13.56 16.18
C ARG A 251 -16.63 12.64 17.37
N ALA A 252 -17.38 11.56 17.16
CA ALA A 252 -17.74 10.59 18.17
C ALA A 252 -17.60 9.16 17.63
N LYS A 253 -17.53 8.17 18.54
CA LYS A 253 -17.44 6.75 18.20
C LYS A 253 -18.62 6.25 17.39
N ASP A 254 -19.82 6.70 17.74
CA ASP A 254 -21.03 6.33 17.01
C ASP A 254 -21.07 6.91 15.60
N ASP A 255 -20.54 8.13 15.41
CA ASP A 255 -20.40 8.72 14.08
C ASP A 255 -19.40 7.95 13.24
N LEU A 256 -18.26 7.54 13.82
CA LEU A 256 -17.28 6.69 13.15
C LEU A 256 -17.92 5.35 12.72
N LYS A 257 -18.68 4.72 13.62
CA LYS A 257 -19.41 3.48 13.33
C LYS A 257 -20.45 3.67 12.24
N LYS A 258 -21.27 4.72 12.31
CA LYS A 258 -22.28 5.04 11.29
C LYS A 258 -21.65 5.32 9.94
N ALA A 259 -20.59 6.14 9.88
CA ALA A 259 -19.86 6.46 8.66
C ALA A 259 -19.26 5.22 8.03
N THR A 260 -18.58 4.38 8.84
CA THR A 260 -18.00 3.11 8.40
C THR A 260 -19.05 2.15 7.86
N VAL A 261 -20.14 1.96 8.59
CA VAL A 261 -21.25 1.08 8.17
C VAL A 261 -21.90 1.58 6.89
N SER A 262 -22.14 2.89 6.76
CA SER A 262 -22.70 3.52 5.56
C SER A 262 -21.78 3.34 4.36
N HIS A 263 -20.48 3.58 4.54
CA HIS A 263 -19.49 3.36 3.47
C HIS A 263 -19.45 1.92 3.00
N LEU A 264 -19.37 0.99 3.94
CA LEU A 264 -19.35 -0.44 3.62
C LEU A 264 -20.66 -0.92 2.99
N ARG A 265 -21.81 -0.34 3.35
CA ARG A 265 -23.10 -0.61 2.65
C ARG A 265 -23.07 -0.14 1.20
N ARG A 266 -22.51 1.03 0.91
CA ARG A 266 -22.36 1.52 -0.47
C ARG A 266 -21.48 0.58 -1.30
N LEU A 267 -20.43 0.02 -0.70
CA LEU A 267 -19.57 -0.96 -1.37
C LEU A 267 -20.29 -2.29 -1.64
N LEU A 268 -21.14 -2.77 -0.69
CA LEU A 268 -21.99 -3.95 -0.89
C LEU A 268 -22.89 -3.79 -2.13
N ASN A 269 -23.33 -2.57 -2.41
CA ASN A 269 -24.21 -2.25 -3.55
C ASN A 269 -23.39 -1.96 -4.84
N SER A 270 -22.07 -2.15 -4.81
CA SER A 270 -21.19 -1.89 -5.96
C SER A 270 -20.22 -3.06 -6.22
N PRO A 271 -20.73 -4.25 -6.60
CA PRO A 271 -19.89 -5.44 -6.83
C PRO A 271 -18.77 -5.20 -7.84
N GLN A 272 -19.06 -4.46 -8.91
CA GLN A 272 -18.08 -4.10 -9.94
C GLN A 272 -16.87 -3.32 -9.40
N ARG A 273 -17.09 -2.47 -8.39
CA ARG A 273 -15.99 -1.74 -7.73
C ARG A 273 -15.08 -2.70 -6.96
N ILE A 274 -15.66 -3.68 -6.29
CA ILE A 274 -14.91 -4.71 -5.57
C ILE A 274 -14.12 -5.59 -6.55
N MET A 275 -14.74 -6.00 -7.65
CA MET A 275 -14.06 -6.78 -8.70
C MET A 275 -12.83 -6.04 -9.26
N ARG A 276 -12.88 -4.71 -9.37
CA ARG A 276 -11.72 -3.90 -9.80
C ARG A 276 -10.55 -3.94 -8.82
N TYR A 277 -10.75 -4.24 -7.54
CA TYR A 277 -9.64 -4.39 -6.59
C TYR A 277 -8.75 -5.59 -6.93
N PHE A 278 -9.31 -6.60 -7.58
CA PHE A 278 -8.58 -7.78 -8.06
C PHE A 278 -7.88 -7.54 -9.41
N GLN A 279 -8.22 -6.46 -10.13
CA GLN A 279 -7.57 -6.07 -11.40
C GLN A 279 -6.37 -5.15 -11.20
N HIS A 280 -6.02 -4.81 -9.96
CA HIS A 280 -4.85 -3.99 -9.67
C HIS A 280 -3.56 -4.72 -10.07
N PRO A 281 -2.58 -4.07 -10.75
CA PRO A 281 -1.39 -4.74 -11.28
C PRO A 281 -0.64 -5.63 -10.29
N LYS A 282 -0.65 -5.26 -8.99
CA LYS A 282 -0.02 -6.05 -7.92
C LYS A 282 -0.84 -7.26 -7.45
N LEU A 283 -2.11 -7.36 -7.88
CA LEU A 283 -3.06 -8.39 -7.46
C LEU A 283 -3.54 -9.21 -8.66
N HIS A 284 -3.20 -8.78 -9.88
CA HIS A 284 -3.66 -9.45 -11.11
C HIS A 284 -3.20 -10.90 -11.17
N ASP A 285 -2.02 -11.19 -10.64
CA ASP A 285 -1.47 -12.55 -10.58
C ASP A 285 -2.16 -13.40 -9.48
N ALA A 286 -2.94 -12.78 -8.60
CA ALA A 286 -3.65 -13.43 -7.49
C ALA A 286 -5.17 -13.52 -7.71
N ALA A 287 -5.70 -13.11 -8.86
CA ALA A 287 -7.11 -13.12 -9.22
C ALA A 287 -7.41 -14.15 -10.30
#